data_fd35bd1f058b28ebb6b9c75da37d0eba
#
_entry.id   fd35bd1f058b28ebb6b9c75da37d0eba
#
_cell.length_a   1.000
_cell.length_b   1.000
_cell.length_c   1.000
_cell.angle_alpha   90.00
_cell.angle_beta   90.00
_cell.angle_gamma   90.00
#
_symmetry.space_group_name_H-M   'P 1'
#
loop_
_entity.id
_entity.type
_entity.pdbx_description
1 polymer ?
#
loop_
_entity_poly.entity_id
_entity_poly.type
_entity_poly.pdbx_seq_one_letter_code
_entity_poly.pdbx_strand_id
1 'polypeptide(L)'
;MRVAQRTEYDRLIQRCLRRWIPPDHAPWRRVPAWSDVPRRRWYDWRWQWRHRIRTPADLARLGLLRPDAVESLRRVTDVYPIVLSPYYASLMDPDDPADPLRRQAVPDPTEVAAPTDFSPDPLGERRLEVVPGLIHRYTDRVLLIVSNMCSTFCRHCFRKRILGRPGVATAVRYLDAAVDYIRRHPEVRDVILSGGDPLVLPTALLTRLLRAL
;
A
#
# COMPACT_ATOMS: atom_id res chain seq x y z
N MET A 1 -19.06 7.50 -11.61
CA MET A 1 -18.22 8.04 -12.70
C MET A 1 -18.91 7.72 -14.03
N ARG A 2 -19.31 8.74 -14.82
CA ARG A 2 -20.05 8.54 -16.07
C ARG A 2 -19.16 7.85 -17.11
N VAL A 3 -19.74 7.07 -18.03
CA VAL A 3 -19.02 6.28 -19.05
C VAL A 3 -18.03 7.15 -19.86
N ALA A 4 -18.39 8.41 -20.16
CA ALA A 4 -17.52 9.36 -20.88
C ALA A 4 -16.23 9.71 -20.09
N GLN A 5 -16.30 9.94 -18.80
CA GLN A 5 -15.13 10.22 -17.95
C GLN A 5 -14.19 9.00 -17.85
N ARG A 6 -14.76 7.80 -17.88
CA ARG A 6 -13.97 6.56 -17.90
C ARG A 6 -13.16 6.45 -19.20
N THR A 7 -13.75 6.80 -20.33
CA THR A 7 -13.09 6.75 -21.64
C THR A 7 -11.95 7.76 -21.77
N GLU A 8 -12.11 8.96 -21.22
CA GLU A 8 -11.07 9.99 -21.20
C GLU A 8 -9.88 9.60 -20.30
N TYR A 9 -10.16 9.09 -19.11
CA TYR A 9 -9.15 8.56 -18.21
C TYR A 9 -8.36 7.41 -18.86
N ASP A 10 -9.05 6.45 -19.47
CA ASP A 10 -8.41 5.32 -20.17
C ASP A 10 -7.50 5.82 -21.33
N ARG A 11 -7.90 6.85 -22.06
CA ARG A 11 -7.07 7.48 -23.12
C ARG A 11 -5.83 8.16 -22.53
N LEU A 12 -5.97 8.87 -21.44
CA LEU A 12 -4.86 9.51 -20.73
C LEU A 12 -3.84 8.48 -20.27
N ILE A 13 -4.29 7.42 -19.60
CA ILE A 13 -3.44 6.32 -19.15
C ILE A 13 -2.70 5.68 -20.32
N GLN A 14 -3.39 5.39 -21.43
CA GLN A 14 -2.76 4.81 -22.62
C GLN A 14 -1.72 5.75 -23.26
N ARG A 15 -1.93 7.07 -23.17
CA ARG A 15 -0.96 8.06 -23.63
C ARG A 15 0.27 8.09 -22.75
N CYS A 16 0.10 8.09 -21.43
CA CYS A 16 1.18 8.02 -20.46
C CYS A 16 1.99 6.72 -20.60
N LEU A 17 1.31 5.58 -20.71
CA LEU A 17 1.96 4.28 -20.89
C LEU A 17 2.82 4.23 -22.16
N ARG A 18 2.34 4.82 -23.27
CA ARG A 18 3.12 4.88 -24.52
C ARG A 18 4.34 5.76 -24.41
N ARG A 19 4.28 6.81 -23.61
CA ARG A 19 5.39 7.76 -23.43
C ARG A 19 6.48 7.25 -22.48
N TRP A 20 6.08 6.54 -21.42
CA TRP A 20 6.99 6.18 -20.32
C TRP A 20 7.37 4.72 -20.28
N ILE A 21 6.58 3.84 -20.88
CA ILE A 21 6.81 2.40 -20.88
C ILE A 21 6.99 1.94 -22.32
N PRO A 22 8.20 1.52 -22.70
CA PRO A 22 8.47 1.01 -24.04
C PRO A 22 7.47 -0.07 -24.47
N PRO A 23 7.12 -0.17 -25.76
CA PRO A 23 6.17 -1.18 -26.24
C PRO A 23 6.58 -2.62 -25.96
N ASP A 24 7.88 -2.88 -25.95
CA ASP A 24 8.51 -4.18 -25.66
C ASP A 24 8.67 -4.46 -24.17
N HIS A 25 8.51 -3.46 -23.29
CA HIS A 25 8.56 -3.66 -21.85
C HIS A 25 7.40 -4.53 -21.36
N ALA A 26 7.68 -5.78 -21.12
CA ALA A 26 6.71 -6.78 -20.71
C ALA A 26 7.27 -7.73 -19.63
N PRO A 27 7.71 -7.21 -18.47
CA PRO A 27 8.39 -8.00 -17.43
C PRO A 27 7.52 -9.16 -16.90
N TRP A 28 6.20 -9.04 -16.98
CA TRP A 28 5.28 -10.08 -16.52
C TRP A 28 5.28 -11.35 -17.37
N ARG A 29 5.71 -11.28 -18.64
CA ARG A 29 5.73 -12.44 -19.54
C ARG A 29 6.70 -13.52 -19.11
N ARG A 30 7.70 -13.17 -18.30
CA ARG A 30 8.63 -14.14 -17.70
C ARG A 30 8.01 -14.96 -16.58
N VAL A 31 6.87 -14.52 -16.03
CA VAL A 31 6.12 -15.24 -15.00
C VAL A 31 5.04 -16.07 -15.70
N PRO A 32 5.12 -17.42 -15.69
CA PRO A 32 4.21 -18.28 -16.46
C PRO A 32 2.73 -17.98 -16.21
N ALA A 33 2.34 -17.71 -14.96
CA ALA A 33 0.95 -17.41 -14.60
C ALA A 33 0.42 -16.10 -15.20
N TRP A 34 1.29 -15.25 -15.76
CA TRP A 34 0.93 -13.95 -16.34
C TRP A 34 1.33 -13.78 -17.80
N SER A 35 2.02 -14.77 -18.39
CA SER A 35 2.57 -14.70 -19.76
C SER A 35 1.55 -14.25 -20.80
N ASP A 36 0.31 -14.74 -20.68
CA ASP A 36 -0.79 -14.50 -21.63
C ASP A 36 -1.66 -13.29 -21.26
N VAL A 37 -1.34 -12.58 -20.20
CA VAL A 37 -2.12 -11.38 -19.82
C VAL A 37 -1.87 -10.27 -20.84
N PRO A 38 -2.90 -9.79 -21.55
CA PRO A 38 -2.75 -8.74 -22.54
C PRO A 38 -2.25 -7.45 -21.88
N ARG A 39 -1.36 -6.71 -22.58
CA ARG A 39 -0.78 -5.45 -22.11
C ARG A 39 -1.82 -4.49 -21.55
N ARG A 40 -2.94 -4.28 -22.24
CA ARG A 40 -4.03 -3.39 -21.81
C ARG A 40 -4.59 -3.82 -20.44
N ARG A 41 -4.73 -5.11 -20.22
CA ARG A 41 -5.24 -5.67 -18.96
C ARG A 41 -4.19 -5.58 -17.86
N TRP A 42 -2.93 -5.84 -18.19
CA TRP A 42 -1.83 -5.74 -17.25
C TRP A 42 -1.70 -4.33 -16.64
N TYR A 43 -1.82 -3.30 -17.44
CA TYR A 43 -1.75 -1.91 -16.97
C TYR A 43 -3.09 -1.34 -16.48
N ASP A 44 -4.13 -2.15 -16.34
CA ASP A 44 -5.34 -1.77 -15.62
C ASP A 44 -5.12 -1.92 -14.11
N TRP A 45 -5.08 -0.80 -13.38
CA TRP A 45 -4.89 -0.80 -11.93
C TRP A 45 -5.93 -1.64 -11.18
N ARG A 46 -7.16 -1.79 -11.72
CA ARG A 46 -8.22 -2.61 -11.13
C ARG A 46 -7.88 -4.10 -11.24
N TRP A 47 -7.25 -4.49 -12.34
CA TRP A 47 -6.73 -5.84 -12.49
C TRP A 47 -5.59 -6.08 -11.51
N GLN A 48 -4.63 -5.16 -11.42
CA GLN A 48 -3.52 -5.22 -10.46
C GLN A 48 -4.03 -5.35 -9.02
N TRP A 49 -5.03 -4.53 -8.66
CA TRP A 49 -5.64 -4.57 -7.34
C TRP A 49 -6.32 -5.90 -7.01
N ARG A 50 -7.05 -6.49 -7.94
CA ARG A 50 -7.75 -7.78 -7.74
C ARG A 50 -6.81 -8.97 -7.67
N HIS A 51 -5.67 -8.93 -8.37
CA HIS A 51 -4.70 -10.02 -8.46
C HIS A 51 -3.50 -9.83 -7.55
N ARG A 52 -3.61 -8.98 -6.52
CA ARG A 52 -2.54 -8.80 -5.54
C ARG A 52 -2.18 -10.13 -4.88
N ILE A 53 -0.89 -10.33 -4.70
CA ILE A 53 -0.29 -11.42 -3.94
C ILE A 53 -0.51 -11.11 -2.46
N ARG A 54 -1.05 -12.06 -1.70
CA ARG A 54 -1.42 -11.86 -0.30
C ARG A 54 -0.87 -12.90 0.66
N THR A 55 -0.28 -13.97 0.12
CA THR A 55 0.27 -15.07 0.92
C THR A 55 1.63 -15.50 0.39
N PRO A 56 2.49 -16.10 1.24
CA PRO A 56 3.72 -16.74 0.77
C PRO A 56 3.46 -17.86 -0.25
N ALA A 57 2.34 -18.58 -0.12
CA ALA A 57 1.97 -19.60 -1.09
C ALA A 57 1.68 -19.02 -2.49
N ASP A 58 1.11 -17.79 -2.56
CA ASP A 58 0.96 -17.08 -3.84
C ASP A 58 2.30 -16.80 -4.50
N LEU A 59 3.30 -16.38 -3.72
CA LEU A 59 4.67 -16.15 -4.22
C LEU A 59 5.30 -17.44 -4.76
N ALA A 60 5.14 -18.55 -4.03
CA ALA A 60 5.66 -19.84 -4.47
C ALA A 60 5.00 -20.32 -5.76
N ARG A 61 3.67 -20.19 -5.87
CA ARG A 61 2.92 -20.54 -7.09
C ARG A 61 3.36 -19.72 -8.31
N LEU A 62 3.85 -18.49 -8.07
CA LEU A 62 4.36 -17.61 -9.13
C LEU A 62 5.85 -17.82 -9.45
N GLY A 63 6.52 -18.76 -8.78
CA GLY A 63 7.96 -18.98 -8.94
C GLY A 63 8.83 -17.87 -8.32
N LEU A 64 8.24 -17.01 -7.48
CA LEU A 64 8.92 -15.90 -6.82
C LEU A 64 9.43 -16.27 -5.42
N LEU A 65 9.13 -17.48 -4.97
CA LEU A 65 9.54 -18.03 -3.68
C LEU A 65 9.75 -19.54 -3.82
N ARG A 66 10.77 -20.05 -3.19
CA ARG A 66 10.98 -21.50 -3.09
C ARG A 66 9.89 -22.13 -2.20
N PRO A 67 9.36 -23.32 -2.55
CA PRO A 67 8.31 -23.97 -1.78
C PRO A 67 8.69 -24.24 -0.31
N ASP A 68 9.95 -24.56 -0.03
CA ASP A 68 10.47 -24.84 1.31
C ASP A 68 10.49 -23.59 2.22
N ALA A 69 10.49 -22.38 1.64
CA ALA A 69 10.46 -21.12 2.39
C ALA A 69 9.05 -20.65 2.77
N VAL A 70 8.00 -21.31 2.28
CA VAL A 70 6.60 -20.85 2.52
C VAL A 70 6.26 -20.81 4.00
N GLU A 71 6.60 -21.85 4.74
CA GLU A 71 6.23 -21.94 6.17
C GLU A 71 6.99 -20.93 7.04
N SER A 72 8.27 -20.68 6.75
CA SER A 72 9.04 -19.68 7.48
C SER A 72 8.49 -18.27 7.25
N LEU A 73 8.09 -17.95 6.03
CA LEU A 73 7.47 -16.67 5.68
C LEU A 73 6.04 -16.54 6.20
N ARG A 74 5.30 -17.63 6.34
CA ARG A 74 3.97 -17.63 6.94
C ARG A 74 4.01 -17.10 8.36
N ARG A 75 4.96 -17.54 9.20
CA ARG A 75 5.16 -17.02 10.56
C ARG A 75 5.36 -15.49 10.58
N VAL A 76 6.05 -14.96 9.58
CA VAL A 76 6.21 -13.50 9.45
C VAL A 76 4.91 -12.82 9.03
N THR A 77 4.18 -13.41 8.06
CA THR A 77 2.96 -12.80 7.52
C THR A 77 1.78 -12.86 8.48
N ASP A 78 1.79 -13.78 9.44
CA ASP A 78 0.82 -13.82 10.56
C ASP A 78 0.99 -12.59 11.48
N VAL A 79 2.21 -12.05 11.59
CA VAL A 79 2.52 -10.83 12.35
C VAL A 79 2.44 -9.59 11.46
N TYR A 80 3.06 -9.63 10.28
CA TYR A 80 3.13 -8.52 9.33
C TYR A 80 2.67 -8.96 7.96
N PRO A 81 1.40 -8.72 7.58
CA PRO A 81 0.84 -9.18 6.32
C PRO A 81 1.67 -8.79 5.10
N ILE A 82 1.58 -9.59 4.06
CA ILE A 82 2.13 -9.28 2.73
C ILE A 82 1.00 -8.82 1.80
N VAL A 83 1.25 -7.78 1.04
CA VAL A 83 0.47 -7.40 -0.14
C VAL A 83 1.42 -6.89 -1.20
N LEU A 84 1.38 -7.48 -2.39
CA LEU A 84 2.16 -7.07 -3.55
C LEU A 84 1.26 -6.95 -4.77
N SER A 85 1.42 -5.87 -5.55
CA SER A 85 0.83 -5.84 -6.89
C SER A 85 1.58 -6.80 -7.83
N PRO A 86 0.90 -7.45 -8.77
CA PRO A 86 1.56 -8.26 -9.81
C PRO A 86 2.62 -7.47 -10.58
N TYR A 87 2.35 -6.19 -10.87
CA TYR A 87 3.31 -5.32 -11.55
C TYR A 87 4.62 -5.21 -10.76
N TYR A 88 4.56 -4.88 -9.47
CA TYR A 88 5.75 -4.79 -8.63
C TYR A 88 6.50 -6.12 -8.57
N ALA A 89 5.77 -7.22 -8.36
CA ALA A 89 6.34 -8.56 -8.29
C ALA A 89 7.03 -8.98 -9.61
N SER A 90 6.51 -8.54 -10.76
CA SER A 90 7.11 -8.83 -12.06
C SER A 90 8.44 -8.12 -12.32
N LEU A 91 8.77 -7.11 -11.53
CA LEU A 91 10.05 -6.38 -11.66
C LEU A 91 11.18 -7.03 -10.86
N MET A 92 10.84 -7.89 -9.90
CA MET A 92 11.83 -8.59 -9.07
C MET A 92 12.61 -9.62 -9.89
N ASP A 93 13.87 -9.80 -9.56
CA ASP A 93 14.63 -10.95 -10.03
C ASP A 93 14.29 -12.18 -9.17
N PRO A 94 13.70 -13.25 -9.74
CA PRO A 94 13.34 -14.43 -8.97
C PRO A 94 14.56 -15.21 -8.48
N ASP A 95 15.69 -15.10 -9.18
CA ASP A 95 16.90 -15.88 -8.94
C ASP A 95 17.89 -15.16 -8.02
N ASP A 96 17.69 -13.83 -7.79
CA ASP A 96 18.52 -13.04 -6.88
C ASP A 96 17.82 -12.83 -5.54
N PRO A 97 18.22 -13.51 -4.45
CA PRO A 97 17.69 -13.26 -3.10
C PRO A 97 18.06 -11.88 -2.56
N ALA A 98 19.07 -11.22 -3.11
CA ALA A 98 19.51 -9.88 -2.71
C ALA A 98 18.87 -8.76 -3.55
N ASP A 99 18.01 -9.09 -4.52
CA ASP A 99 17.30 -8.10 -5.34
C ASP A 99 16.68 -7.00 -4.46
N PRO A 100 17.01 -5.73 -4.70
CA PRO A 100 16.55 -4.62 -3.87
C PRO A 100 15.04 -4.45 -3.89
N LEU A 101 14.34 -4.77 -5.00
CA LEU A 101 12.88 -4.72 -5.09
C LEU A 101 12.25 -5.83 -4.26
N ARG A 102 12.84 -7.03 -4.31
CA ARG A 102 12.43 -8.17 -3.49
C ARG A 102 12.55 -7.84 -2.00
N ARG A 103 13.70 -7.33 -1.55
CA ARG A 103 13.97 -7.01 -0.15
C ARG A 103 13.05 -5.93 0.41
N GLN A 104 12.52 -5.04 -0.41
CA GLN A 104 11.58 -4.01 0.02
C GLN A 104 10.16 -4.52 0.26
N ALA A 105 9.79 -5.67 -0.30
CA ALA A 105 8.38 -6.05 -0.37
C ALA A 105 8.09 -7.50 0.02
N VAL A 106 9.05 -8.41 -0.13
CA VAL A 106 8.92 -9.81 0.33
C VAL A 106 9.36 -9.90 1.79
N PRO A 107 8.55 -10.53 2.67
CA PRO A 107 8.89 -10.73 4.07
C PRO A 107 10.20 -11.50 4.27
N ASP A 108 10.90 -11.21 5.37
CA ASP A 108 12.09 -11.93 5.79
C ASP A 108 11.89 -12.48 7.22
N PRO A 109 12.32 -13.73 7.51
CA PRO A 109 12.20 -14.31 8.85
C PRO A 109 12.81 -13.48 9.98
N THR A 110 13.84 -12.68 9.68
CA THR A 110 14.49 -11.80 10.65
C THR A 110 13.57 -10.69 11.18
N GLU A 111 12.48 -10.36 10.47
CA GLU A 111 11.54 -9.33 10.92
C GLU A 111 10.82 -9.66 12.23
N VAL A 112 10.65 -10.95 12.54
CA VAL A 112 10.02 -11.43 13.76
C VAL A 112 11.03 -12.00 14.77
N ALA A 113 12.27 -12.21 14.33
CA ALA A 113 13.39 -12.61 15.16
C ALA A 113 14.21 -11.42 15.69
N ALA A 114 13.83 -10.19 15.29
CA ALA A 114 14.56 -8.99 15.67
C ALA A 114 14.57 -8.79 17.20
N PRO A 115 15.66 -8.23 17.75
CA PRO A 115 15.75 -7.90 19.17
C PRO A 115 14.58 -7.03 19.64
N THR A 116 14.17 -7.20 20.88
CA THR A 116 13.05 -6.49 21.52
C THR A 116 13.27 -4.99 21.68
N ASP A 117 14.45 -4.48 21.37
CA ASP A 117 14.85 -3.07 21.51
C ASP A 117 14.20 -2.13 20.49
N PHE A 118 13.58 -2.68 19.44
CA PHE A 118 12.88 -1.90 18.43
C PHE A 118 11.41 -1.68 18.82
N SER A 119 11.01 -0.40 18.86
CA SER A 119 9.61 -0.06 19.09
C SER A 119 8.75 -0.43 17.87
N PRO A 120 7.58 -1.08 18.08
CA PRO A 120 6.60 -1.28 17.02
C PRO A 120 5.94 0.04 16.57
N ASP A 121 6.12 1.12 17.32
CA ASP A 121 5.67 2.48 17.04
C ASP A 121 6.85 3.46 17.14
N PRO A 122 7.78 3.45 16.18
CA PRO A 122 9.04 4.20 16.27
C PRO A 122 8.86 5.71 16.29
N LEU A 123 7.73 6.21 15.79
CA LEU A 123 7.39 7.63 15.79
C LEU A 123 6.51 8.03 16.99
N GLY A 124 6.09 7.08 17.82
CA GLY A 124 5.21 7.35 18.96
C GLY A 124 3.84 7.88 18.57
N GLU A 125 3.32 7.48 17.41
CA GLU A 125 2.06 8.00 16.86
C GLU A 125 0.88 7.74 17.78
N ARG A 126 0.85 6.59 18.48
CA ARG A 126 -0.24 6.24 19.41
C ARG A 126 -0.43 7.23 20.54
N ARG A 127 0.66 7.77 21.10
CA ARG A 127 0.60 8.75 22.19
C ARG A 127 0.32 10.17 21.71
N LEU A 128 0.41 10.42 20.41
CA LEU A 128 0.16 11.70 19.75
C LEU A 128 -1.18 11.72 19.03
N GLU A 129 -1.94 10.64 19.15
CA GLU A 129 -3.28 10.50 18.56
C GLU A 129 -4.29 11.25 19.44
N VAL A 130 -4.79 12.37 18.95
CA VAL A 130 -5.70 13.29 19.66
C VAL A 130 -7.17 13.01 19.38
N VAL A 131 -7.46 12.42 18.23
CA VAL A 131 -8.73 11.82 17.83
C VAL A 131 -8.39 10.51 17.13
N PRO A 132 -9.19 9.44 17.20
CA PRO A 132 -8.85 8.21 16.49
C PRO A 132 -8.54 8.42 15.02
N GLY A 133 -7.31 8.12 14.62
CA GLY A 133 -6.78 8.37 13.28
C GLY A 133 -6.25 9.78 13.02
N LEU A 134 -6.27 10.70 13.99
CA LEU A 134 -5.69 12.04 13.88
C LEU A 134 -4.46 12.17 14.80
N ILE A 135 -3.31 12.33 14.22
CA ILE A 135 -2.02 12.46 14.92
C ILE A 135 -1.55 13.91 14.84
N HIS A 136 -1.33 14.55 16.00
CA HIS A 136 -0.83 15.91 16.12
C HIS A 136 0.56 15.91 16.78
N ARG A 137 1.60 15.85 15.95
CA ARG A 137 3.00 15.80 16.40
C ARG A 137 3.69 17.15 16.36
N TYR A 138 3.38 17.96 15.35
CA TYR A 138 4.00 19.27 15.10
C TYR A 138 2.94 20.36 15.23
N THR A 139 3.30 21.51 15.76
CA THR A 139 2.36 22.62 16.04
C THR A 139 1.57 23.07 14.82
N ASP A 140 2.17 23.01 13.63
CA ASP A 140 1.61 23.59 12.40
C ASP A 140 0.98 22.57 11.45
N ARG A 141 0.95 21.28 11.81
CA ARG A 141 0.43 20.22 10.94
C ARG A 141 -0.07 19.02 11.69
N VAL A 142 -1.08 18.38 11.10
CA VAL A 142 -1.63 17.11 11.56
C VAL A 142 -1.59 16.06 10.48
N LEU A 143 -1.64 14.79 10.89
CA LEU A 143 -1.71 13.65 9.99
C LEU A 143 -3.00 12.89 10.24
N LEU A 144 -3.77 12.68 9.17
CA LEU A 144 -4.98 11.87 9.15
C LEU A 144 -4.67 10.48 8.59
N ILE A 145 -4.84 9.43 9.40
CA ILE A 145 -4.84 8.05 8.96
C ILE A 145 -6.18 7.77 8.30
N VAL A 146 -6.25 7.86 6.98
CA VAL A 146 -7.49 7.69 6.22
C VAL A 146 -7.67 6.28 5.64
N SER A 147 -6.60 5.50 5.60
CA SER A 147 -6.60 4.11 5.11
C SER A 147 -5.57 3.29 5.87
N ASN A 148 -5.82 2.00 6.05
CA ASN A 148 -4.81 1.02 6.48
C ASN A 148 -4.44 0.04 5.35
N MET A 149 -4.73 0.42 4.11
CA MET A 149 -4.46 -0.40 2.91
C MET A 149 -3.51 0.32 1.96
N CYS A 150 -2.67 -0.47 1.29
CA CYS A 150 -1.82 -0.06 0.18
C CYS A 150 -1.93 -1.06 -0.97
N SER A 151 -1.48 -0.67 -2.14
CA SER A 151 -1.31 -1.60 -3.28
C SER A 151 -0.16 -2.58 -3.06
N THR A 152 0.86 -2.15 -2.31
CA THR A 152 2.03 -2.95 -1.91
C THR A 152 2.40 -2.58 -0.47
N PHE A 153 2.67 -3.58 0.38
CA PHE A 153 3.12 -3.37 1.75
C PHE A 153 4.64 -3.41 1.81
N CYS A 154 5.25 -2.22 1.97
CA CYS A 154 6.70 -2.11 2.09
C CYS A 154 7.20 -2.73 3.41
N ARG A 155 8.28 -3.51 3.38
CA ARG A 155 8.82 -4.16 4.59
C ARG A 155 9.47 -3.17 5.56
N HIS A 156 9.98 -2.06 5.06
CA HIS A 156 10.53 -0.95 5.85
C HIS A 156 9.47 0.04 6.36
N CYS A 157 8.17 -0.24 6.17
CA CYS A 157 7.10 0.66 6.59
C CYS A 157 7.04 0.76 8.13
N PHE A 158 7.19 1.96 8.69
CA PHE A 158 7.09 2.18 10.14
C PHE A 158 5.64 2.02 10.66
N ARG A 159 4.64 2.03 9.76
CA ARG A 159 3.23 1.73 10.09
C ARG A 159 2.82 0.29 9.79
N LYS A 160 3.75 -0.64 9.54
CA LYS A 160 3.40 -2.04 9.25
C LYS A 160 2.55 -2.68 10.37
N ARG A 161 2.59 -2.13 11.59
CA ARG A 161 1.76 -2.52 12.73
C ARG A 161 0.24 -2.34 12.50
N ILE A 162 -0.18 -1.45 11.58
CA ILE A 162 -1.59 -1.17 11.30
C ILE A 162 -2.05 -1.64 9.92
N LEU A 163 -1.13 -1.87 8.99
CA LEU A 163 -1.47 -2.20 7.59
C LEU A 163 -2.20 -3.54 7.50
N GLY A 164 -3.30 -3.56 6.76
CA GLY A 164 -4.09 -4.76 6.49
C GLY A 164 -4.83 -5.35 7.68
N ARG A 165 -4.74 -4.75 8.88
CA ARG A 165 -5.38 -5.27 10.09
C ARG A 165 -6.82 -4.82 10.21
N PRO A 166 -7.74 -5.74 10.55
CA PRO A 166 -9.12 -5.36 10.87
C PRO A 166 -9.16 -4.52 12.16
N GLY A 167 -10.19 -3.68 12.30
CA GLY A 167 -10.44 -2.91 13.52
C GLY A 167 -9.52 -1.71 13.74
N VAL A 168 -8.56 -1.46 12.86
CA VAL A 168 -7.76 -0.23 12.93
C VAL A 168 -8.66 0.99 12.70
N ALA A 169 -8.69 1.89 13.68
CA ALA A 169 -9.41 3.14 13.54
C ALA A 169 -8.78 4.00 12.44
N THR A 170 -9.62 4.55 11.58
CA THR A 170 -9.21 5.55 10.59
C THR A 170 -10.00 6.82 10.84
N ALA A 171 -9.39 7.97 10.54
CA ALA A 171 -10.02 9.27 10.67
C ALA A 171 -11.30 9.41 9.83
N VAL A 172 -11.49 8.56 8.82
CA VAL A 172 -12.75 8.53 8.04
C VAL A 172 -13.96 8.24 8.91
N ARG A 173 -13.82 7.36 9.91
CA ARG A 173 -14.89 7.02 10.86
C ARG A 173 -15.18 8.16 11.86
N TYR A 174 -14.18 8.97 12.13
CA TYR A 174 -14.21 10.05 13.12
C TYR A 174 -13.99 11.41 12.46
N LEU A 175 -14.38 11.55 11.19
CA LEU A 175 -14.05 12.73 10.38
C LEU A 175 -14.56 14.03 11.01
N ASP A 176 -15.80 14.04 11.51
CA ASP A 176 -16.38 15.25 12.12
C ASP A 176 -15.57 15.69 13.35
N ALA A 177 -15.20 14.74 14.22
CA ALA A 177 -14.36 15.04 15.39
C ALA A 177 -12.96 15.52 14.99
N ALA A 178 -12.38 14.95 13.91
CA ALA A 178 -11.08 15.39 13.40
C ALA A 178 -11.15 16.82 12.82
N VAL A 179 -12.19 17.12 12.05
CA VAL A 179 -12.43 18.47 11.51
C VAL A 179 -12.68 19.49 12.64
N ASP A 180 -13.49 19.13 13.64
CA ASP A 180 -13.74 20.00 14.79
C ASP A 180 -12.46 20.23 15.63
N TYR A 181 -11.59 19.24 15.74
CA TYR A 181 -10.28 19.42 16.34
C TYR A 181 -9.44 20.42 15.56
N ILE A 182 -9.30 20.24 14.24
CA ILE A 182 -8.52 21.13 13.37
C ILE A 182 -9.04 22.58 13.45
N ARG A 183 -10.36 22.78 13.41
CA ARG A 183 -10.98 24.11 13.52
C ARG A 183 -10.65 24.84 14.82
N ARG A 184 -10.45 24.10 15.92
CA ARG A 184 -10.07 24.66 17.22
C ARG A 184 -8.57 24.91 17.37
N HIS A 185 -7.77 24.51 16.36
CA HIS A 185 -6.32 24.67 16.36
C HIS A 185 -5.89 25.47 15.12
N PRO A 186 -6.07 26.81 15.14
CA PRO A 186 -5.81 27.66 13.97
C PRO A 186 -4.32 27.72 13.57
N GLU A 187 -3.42 27.26 14.45
CA GLU A 187 -2.00 27.06 14.15
C GLU A 187 -1.75 25.94 13.14
N VAL A 188 -2.69 25.01 12.98
CA VAL A 188 -2.58 23.92 11.98
C VAL A 188 -2.82 24.46 10.59
N ARG A 189 -1.77 24.49 9.77
CA ARG A 189 -1.81 24.94 8.38
C ARG A 189 -1.87 23.79 7.37
N ASP A 190 -1.32 22.63 7.75
CA ASP A 190 -1.18 21.47 6.86
C ASP A 190 -1.91 20.26 7.43
N VAL A 191 -2.72 19.63 6.59
CA VAL A 191 -3.38 18.36 6.90
C VAL A 191 -2.88 17.28 5.93
N ILE A 192 -2.11 16.32 6.45
CA ILE A 192 -1.51 15.25 5.67
C ILE A 192 -2.44 14.03 5.67
N LEU A 193 -3.03 13.72 4.54
CA LEU A 193 -3.76 12.46 4.35
C LEU A 193 -2.78 11.32 4.18
N SER A 194 -2.83 10.30 5.04
CA SER A 194 -1.85 9.21 5.08
C SER A 194 -2.43 7.93 5.73
N GLY A 195 -1.57 7.15 6.37
CA GLY A 195 -1.88 5.86 6.99
C GLY A 195 -1.25 4.74 6.20
N GLY A 196 -2.05 4.01 5.40
CA GLY A 196 -1.61 3.30 4.21
C GLY A 196 -1.54 4.29 3.05
N ASP A 197 -2.05 3.91 1.90
CA ASP A 197 -2.11 4.77 0.72
C ASP A 197 -3.51 5.42 0.63
N PRO A 198 -3.64 6.76 0.75
CA PRO A 198 -4.93 7.43 0.61
C PRO A 198 -5.53 7.29 -0.79
N LEU A 199 -4.71 7.09 -1.84
CA LEU A 199 -5.19 6.97 -3.21
C LEU A 199 -5.87 5.62 -3.51
N VAL A 200 -5.82 4.66 -2.60
CA VAL A 200 -6.61 3.42 -2.71
C VAL A 200 -8.07 3.61 -2.28
N LEU A 201 -8.41 4.76 -1.69
CA LEU A 201 -9.79 5.08 -1.31
C LEU A 201 -10.67 5.28 -2.55
N PRO A 202 -11.97 4.95 -2.45
CA PRO A 202 -12.93 5.36 -3.47
C PRO A 202 -12.91 6.88 -3.68
N THR A 203 -12.95 7.33 -4.94
CA THR A 203 -12.89 8.76 -5.30
C THR A 203 -13.95 9.58 -4.56
N ALA A 204 -15.18 9.04 -4.39
CA ALA A 204 -16.24 9.74 -3.65
C ALA A 204 -15.87 10.00 -2.18
N LEU A 205 -15.19 9.03 -1.54
CA LEU A 205 -14.75 9.18 -0.15
C LEU A 205 -13.60 10.17 -0.04
N LEU A 206 -12.61 10.08 -0.93
CA LEU A 206 -11.50 11.03 -0.98
C LEU A 206 -12.02 12.46 -1.22
N THR A 207 -12.97 12.64 -2.14
CA THR A 207 -13.62 13.94 -2.39
C THR A 207 -14.33 14.46 -1.14
N ARG A 208 -15.04 13.58 -0.40
CA ARG A 208 -15.69 13.97 0.86
C ARG A 208 -14.68 14.46 1.89
N LEU A 209 -13.58 13.73 2.06
CA LEU A 209 -12.48 14.12 2.97
C LEU A 209 -11.91 15.50 2.61
N LEU A 210 -11.56 15.69 1.32
CA LEU A 210 -10.98 16.96 0.85
C LEU A 210 -11.93 18.16 0.93
N ARG A 211 -13.26 17.92 0.91
CA ARG A 211 -14.24 19.00 1.07
C ARG A 211 -14.54 19.34 2.52
N ALA A 212 -14.28 18.44 3.44
CA ALA A 212 -14.51 18.63 4.85
C ALA A 212 -13.36 19.40 5.55
N LEU A 213 -12.15 19.28 4.99
CA LEU A 213 -10.93 19.97 5.43
C LEU A 213 -10.79 21.33 4.80
#